data_64c8e63779dbcf635ebe80cfe0c26fd5
#
_entry.id   64c8e63779dbcf635ebe80cfe0c26fd5
#
_cell.length_a   1.000
_cell.length_b   1.000
_cell.length_c   1.000
_cell.angle_alpha   90.00
_cell.angle_beta   90.00
_cell.angle_gamma   90.00
#
_symmetry.space_group_name_H-M   'P 1'
#
loop_
_entity.id
_entity.type
_entity.pdbx_description
1 polymer ?
#
loop_
_entity_poly.entity_id
_entity_poly.type
_entity_poly.pdbx_seq_one_letter_code
_entity_poly.pdbx_strand_id
1 'polypeptide(L)'
;MADSKNAADKPIMSQRTVLTGITTTGTPHLGNYVGAIKPAIQASRNTGVQSFYFLADYHALIKCRDPQVVHRSTLEIAATWLALGLDTDKAIFYRQSDIPEISELTWLLTCITAKGLMNRAHAYKAAVQENIDKGED
;
A
#
# COMPACT_ATOMS: atom_id res chain seq x y z
N MET A 1 6.99 51.36 23.74
CA MET A 1 7.14 50.88 22.38
C MET A 1 8.13 49.73 22.41
N ALA A 2 7.66 48.55 22.52
CA ALA A 2 8.48 47.33 22.55
C ALA A 2 8.13 46.50 21.31
N ASP A 3 9.17 46.15 20.59
CA ASP A 3 9.15 45.47 19.31
C ASP A 3 8.45 44.10 19.36
N SER A 4 7.34 44.00 18.69
CA SER A 4 6.68 42.72 18.32
C SER A 4 7.13 42.30 16.93
N LYS A 5 8.36 41.86 16.78
CA LYS A 5 8.82 41.20 15.54
C LYS A 5 9.53 39.91 15.87
N ASN A 6 9.07 38.86 15.19
CA ASN A 6 9.70 37.54 14.96
C ASN A 6 9.14 36.34 15.75
N ALA A 7 7.90 36.04 15.49
CA ALA A 7 7.42 34.65 15.58
C ALA A 7 6.94 34.17 14.18
N ALA A 8 7.72 34.50 13.15
CA ALA A 8 7.40 34.08 11.78
C ALA A 8 8.59 33.33 11.20
N ASP A 9 8.26 32.19 10.61
CA ASP A 9 9.10 31.44 9.68
C ASP A 9 10.09 30.44 10.30
N LYS A 10 9.56 29.46 11.04
CA LYS A 10 10.19 28.13 10.96
C LYS A 10 9.79 27.55 9.60
N PRO A 11 10.75 27.18 8.73
CA PRO A 11 10.42 26.49 7.49
C PRO A 11 9.62 25.25 7.87
N ILE A 12 8.44 25.10 7.29
CA ILE A 12 7.68 23.84 7.34
C ILE A 12 8.58 22.83 6.63
N MET A 13 9.39 22.13 7.41
CA MET A 13 10.14 20.99 6.91
C MET A 13 9.09 20.04 6.37
N SER A 14 8.97 19.93 5.06
CA SER A 14 8.03 19.00 4.44
C SER A 14 8.38 17.60 4.92
N GLN A 15 7.57 17.07 5.82
CA GLN A 15 7.76 15.74 6.36
C GLN A 15 7.71 14.76 5.19
N ARG A 16 8.76 13.97 5.02
CA ARG A 16 8.82 12.98 3.94
C ARG A 16 7.77 11.91 4.20
N THR A 17 6.88 11.70 3.23
CA THR A 17 5.88 10.62 3.29
C THR A 17 6.41 9.37 2.58
N VAL A 18 6.27 8.23 3.23
CA VAL A 18 6.58 6.91 2.66
C VAL A 18 5.32 6.06 2.66
N LEU A 19 4.96 5.54 1.51
CA LEU A 19 3.82 4.65 1.33
C LEU A 19 4.32 3.28 0.83
N THR A 20 3.98 2.22 1.54
CA THR A 20 4.35 0.85 1.17
C THR A 20 3.19 -0.11 1.43
N GLY A 21 2.89 -0.96 0.45
CA GLY A 21 1.87 -2.00 0.57
C GLY A 21 2.46 -3.40 0.52
N ILE A 22 1.76 -4.34 1.12
CA ILE A 22 2.02 -5.77 1.02
C ILE A 22 0.75 -6.49 0.55
N THR A 23 0.87 -7.31 -0.51
CA THR A 23 -0.26 -8.06 -1.06
C THR A 23 -0.65 -9.20 -0.14
N THR A 24 -1.94 -9.36 0.12
CA THR A 24 -2.49 -10.33 1.09
C THR A 24 -2.90 -11.64 0.39
N THR A 25 -1.93 -12.34 -0.22
CA THR A 25 -2.13 -13.59 -0.98
C THR A 25 -1.42 -14.79 -0.38
N GLY A 26 -1.57 -15.00 0.91
CA GLY A 26 -1.01 -16.15 1.60
C GLY A 26 -0.27 -15.79 2.89
N THR A 27 0.31 -16.80 3.53
CA THR A 27 1.07 -16.64 4.78
C THR A 27 2.44 -16.00 4.50
N PRO A 28 2.87 -15.01 5.28
CA PRO A 28 4.18 -14.41 5.15
C PRO A 28 5.31 -15.45 5.31
N HIS A 29 6.31 -15.35 4.46
CA HIS A 29 7.52 -16.17 4.55
C HIS A 29 8.75 -15.32 4.84
N LEU A 30 9.90 -15.96 5.07
CA LEU A 30 11.15 -15.29 5.41
C LEU A 30 11.55 -14.20 4.41
N GLY A 31 11.29 -14.41 3.12
CA GLY A 31 11.55 -13.41 2.07
C GLY A 31 10.73 -12.14 2.24
N ASN A 32 9.45 -12.25 2.63
CA ASN A 32 8.62 -11.08 2.94
C ASN A 32 9.17 -10.33 4.16
N TYR A 33 9.60 -11.08 5.18
CA TYR A 33 10.19 -10.47 6.37
C TYR A 33 11.44 -9.68 6.07
N VAL A 34 12.42 -10.29 5.41
CA VAL A 34 13.73 -9.65 5.15
C VAL A 34 13.62 -8.55 4.10
N GLY A 35 12.83 -8.82 3.04
CA GLY A 35 12.77 -7.93 1.88
C GLY A 35 11.82 -6.73 2.04
N ALA A 36 10.78 -6.85 2.86
CA ALA A 36 9.75 -5.82 2.97
C ALA A 36 9.46 -5.40 4.42
N ILE A 37 9.09 -6.34 5.30
CA ILE A 37 8.54 -6.02 6.62
C ILE A 37 9.61 -5.38 7.53
N LYS A 38 10.74 -6.03 7.68
CA LYS A 38 11.84 -5.55 8.52
C LYS A 38 12.37 -4.17 8.10
N PRO A 39 12.68 -3.90 6.82
CA PRO A 39 13.10 -2.58 6.37
C PRO A 39 12.04 -1.51 6.60
N ALA A 40 10.76 -1.80 6.38
CA ALA A 40 9.65 -0.87 6.60
C ALA A 40 9.51 -0.50 8.08
N ILE A 41 9.53 -1.49 8.99
CA ILE A 41 9.49 -1.26 10.44
C ILE A 41 10.69 -0.42 10.90
N GLN A 42 11.88 -0.67 10.35
CA GLN A 42 13.06 0.13 10.67
C GLN A 42 12.91 1.58 10.18
N ALA A 43 12.38 1.77 8.97
CA ALA A 43 12.16 3.09 8.39
C ALA A 43 11.11 3.91 9.16
N SER A 44 10.06 3.27 9.70
CA SER A 44 9.01 3.95 10.48
C SER A 44 9.50 4.56 11.79
N ARG A 45 10.67 4.13 12.28
CA ARG A 45 11.27 4.66 13.50
C ARG A 45 11.98 5.99 13.30
N ASN A 46 12.20 6.42 12.06
CA ASN A 46 12.87 7.68 11.76
C ASN A 46 11.94 8.87 12.05
N THR A 47 12.44 9.81 12.86
CA THR A 47 11.76 11.06 13.15
C THR A 47 11.72 11.95 11.92
N GLY A 48 10.79 12.44 11.35
CA GLY A 48 10.77 13.26 10.12
C GLY A 48 10.28 12.52 8.89
N VAL A 49 9.86 11.25 9.06
CA VAL A 49 9.19 10.46 8.05
C VAL A 49 7.80 10.08 8.54
N GLN A 50 6.79 10.37 7.76
CA GLN A 50 5.44 9.87 7.99
C GLN A 50 5.26 8.59 7.18
N SER A 51 5.04 7.47 7.86
CA SER A 51 4.96 6.15 7.24
C SER A 51 3.51 5.66 7.15
N PHE A 52 3.12 5.27 5.95
CA PHE A 52 1.83 4.65 5.65
C PHE A 52 2.09 3.23 5.15
N TYR A 53 1.57 2.24 5.86
CA TYR A 53 1.68 0.84 5.46
C TYR A 53 0.29 0.26 5.29
N PHE A 54 0.06 -0.39 4.16
CA PHE A 54 -1.24 -0.95 3.88
C PHE A 54 -1.21 -2.41 3.46
N LEU A 55 -2.24 -3.11 3.87
CA LEU A 55 -2.54 -4.47 3.46
C LEU A 55 -3.32 -4.38 2.14
N ALA A 56 -2.70 -4.83 1.05
CA ALA A 56 -3.23 -4.64 -0.30
C ALA A 56 -4.24 -5.75 -0.66
N ASP A 57 -5.37 -5.76 0.03
CA ASP A 57 -6.44 -6.76 -0.13
C ASP A 57 -7.19 -6.62 -1.47
N TYR A 58 -7.34 -5.42 -2.01
CA TYR A 58 -7.84 -5.27 -3.39
C TYR A 58 -6.88 -5.85 -4.43
N HIS A 59 -5.58 -5.66 -4.27
CA HIS A 59 -4.58 -6.26 -5.16
C HIS A 59 -4.57 -7.79 -5.04
N ALA A 60 -4.93 -8.34 -3.90
CA ALA A 60 -5.04 -9.78 -3.72
C ALA A 60 -6.06 -10.41 -4.66
N LEU A 61 -7.14 -9.69 -5.01
CA LEU A 61 -8.21 -10.17 -5.89
C LEU A 61 -7.73 -10.51 -7.32
N ILE A 62 -6.58 -9.97 -7.73
CA ILE A 62 -5.97 -10.32 -9.03
C ILE A 62 -5.60 -11.82 -9.07
N LYS A 63 -5.16 -12.38 -7.93
CA LYS A 63 -4.66 -13.75 -7.84
C LYS A 63 -5.55 -14.69 -7.04
N CYS A 64 -6.36 -14.16 -6.14
CA CYS A 64 -7.20 -14.94 -5.23
C CYS A 64 -8.59 -14.30 -5.13
N ARG A 65 -9.62 -15.03 -5.56
CA ARG A 65 -11.02 -14.58 -5.51
C ARG A 65 -11.81 -15.19 -4.34
N ASP A 66 -11.17 -16.04 -3.54
CA ASP A 66 -11.79 -16.60 -2.34
C ASP A 66 -11.74 -15.58 -1.20
N PRO A 67 -12.89 -15.06 -0.74
CA PRO A 67 -12.93 -14.02 0.28
C PRO A 67 -12.40 -14.50 1.64
N GLN A 68 -12.54 -15.79 1.96
CA GLN A 68 -12.06 -16.34 3.21
C GLN A 68 -10.53 -16.41 3.24
N VAL A 69 -9.93 -16.80 2.10
CA VAL A 69 -8.47 -16.83 1.95
C VAL A 69 -7.89 -15.42 2.02
N VAL A 70 -8.47 -14.45 1.32
CA VAL A 70 -8.02 -13.05 1.36
C VAL A 70 -8.14 -12.48 2.76
N HIS A 71 -9.28 -12.69 3.42
CA HIS A 71 -9.50 -12.20 4.79
C HIS A 71 -8.51 -12.79 5.78
N ARG A 72 -8.32 -14.11 5.74
CA ARG A 72 -7.37 -14.81 6.63
C ARG A 72 -5.94 -14.33 6.39
N SER A 73 -5.50 -14.26 5.14
CA SER A 73 -4.16 -13.76 4.79
C SER A 73 -3.94 -12.32 5.27
N THR A 74 -4.96 -11.47 5.16
CA THR A 74 -4.91 -10.09 5.64
C THR A 74 -4.65 -10.06 7.16
N LEU A 75 -5.37 -10.86 7.93
CA LEU A 75 -5.19 -10.93 9.39
C LEU A 75 -3.82 -11.53 9.78
N GLU A 76 -3.39 -12.59 9.11
CA GLU A 76 -2.08 -13.22 9.38
C GLU A 76 -0.92 -12.28 9.11
N ILE A 77 -0.99 -11.52 8.01
CA ILE A 77 0.02 -10.53 7.65
C ILE A 77 0.00 -9.35 8.64
N ALA A 78 -1.20 -8.86 9.01
CA ALA A 78 -1.32 -7.79 10.00
C ALA A 78 -0.71 -8.21 11.34
N ALA A 79 -1.08 -9.40 11.85
CA ALA A 79 -0.55 -9.95 13.08
C ALA A 79 0.99 -10.11 13.03
N THR A 80 1.52 -10.53 11.88
CA THR A 80 2.97 -10.64 11.67
C THR A 80 3.67 -9.30 11.79
N TRP A 81 3.15 -8.24 11.16
CA TRP A 81 3.75 -6.90 11.26
C TRP A 81 3.77 -6.38 12.70
N LEU A 82 2.65 -6.55 13.41
CA LEU A 82 2.53 -6.13 14.81
C LEU A 82 3.46 -6.93 15.72
N ALA A 83 3.52 -8.26 15.55
CA ALA A 83 4.41 -9.14 16.32
C ALA A 83 5.90 -8.84 16.08
N LEU A 84 6.26 -8.35 14.90
CA LEU A 84 7.61 -7.94 14.55
C LEU A 84 7.97 -6.51 15.03
N GLY A 85 7.05 -5.84 15.72
CA GLY A 85 7.28 -4.57 16.40
C GLY A 85 7.00 -3.34 15.54
N LEU A 86 6.02 -3.41 14.63
CA LEU A 86 5.45 -2.22 14.04
C LEU A 86 4.75 -1.40 15.14
N ASP A 87 5.18 -0.15 15.28
CA ASP A 87 4.62 0.83 16.21
C ASP A 87 3.52 1.63 15.50
N THR A 88 2.27 1.36 15.86
CA THR A 88 1.10 2.01 15.25
C THR A 88 0.88 3.45 15.73
N ASP A 89 1.60 3.89 16.75
CA ASP A 89 1.61 5.31 17.15
C ASP A 89 2.51 6.14 16.21
N LYS A 90 3.45 5.49 15.52
CA LYS A 90 4.41 6.13 14.61
C LYS A 90 4.13 5.90 13.13
N ALA A 91 3.39 4.86 12.80
CA ALA A 91 3.05 4.52 11.43
C ALA A 91 1.54 4.28 11.29
N ILE A 92 0.97 4.79 10.22
CA ILE A 92 -0.42 4.52 9.88
C ILE A 92 -0.47 3.15 9.20
N PHE A 93 -1.20 2.21 9.80
CA PHE A 93 -1.33 0.85 9.31
C PHE A 93 -2.81 0.51 9.06
N TYR A 94 -3.17 0.16 7.82
CA TYR A 94 -4.56 0.02 7.40
C TYR A 94 -4.71 -1.00 6.27
N ARG A 95 -5.95 -1.43 5.99
CA ARG A 95 -6.27 -2.20 4.78
C ARG A 95 -6.58 -1.25 3.63
N GLN A 96 -6.21 -1.62 2.43
CA GLN A 96 -6.56 -0.85 1.24
C GLN A 96 -8.09 -0.66 1.12
N SER A 97 -8.86 -1.68 1.47
CA SER A 97 -10.33 -1.64 1.48
C SER A 97 -10.95 -0.72 2.56
N ASP A 98 -10.17 -0.25 3.53
CA ASP A 98 -10.66 0.72 4.52
C ASP A 98 -10.79 2.15 3.93
N ILE A 99 -10.28 2.37 2.72
CA ILE A 99 -10.30 3.66 2.03
C ILE A 99 -11.23 3.56 0.81
N PRO A 100 -12.51 3.90 0.94
CA PRO A 100 -13.49 3.77 -0.14
C PRO A 100 -13.16 4.65 -1.35
N GLU A 101 -12.48 5.77 -1.14
CA GLU A 101 -12.07 6.72 -2.19
C GLU A 101 -11.12 6.07 -3.21
N ILE A 102 -10.40 5.01 -2.85
CA ILE A 102 -9.57 4.25 -3.78
C ILE A 102 -10.42 3.62 -4.89
N SER A 103 -11.55 3.02 -4.52
CA SER A 103 -12.48 2.41 -5.47
C SER A 103 -13.18 3.47 -6.32
N GLU A 104 -13.60 4.58 -5.72
CA GLU A 104 -14.23 5.70 -6.42
C GLU A 104 -13.28 6.32 -7.45
N LEU A 105 -12.05 6.62 -7.04
CA LEU A 105 -11.04 7.17 -7.95
C LEU A 105 -10.70 6.18 -9.07
N THR A 106 -10.60 4.89 -8.76
CA THR A 106 -10.36 3.84 -9.75
C THR A 106 -11.47 3.83 -10.79
N TRP A 107 -12.73 3.94 -10.37
CA TRP A 107 -13.87 4.01 -11.29
C TRP A 107 -13.78 5.24 -12.21
N LEU A 108 -13.55 6.43 -11.64
CA LEU A 108 -13.41 7.67 -12.41
C LEU A 108 -12.28 7.58 -13.42
N LEU A 109 -11.12 7.09 -13.01
CA LEU A 109 -9.97 6.88 -13.90
C LEU A 109 -10.26 5.86 -15.00
N THR A 110 -10.98 4.79 -14.69
CA THR A 110 -11.39 3.78 -15.67
C THR A 110 -12.27 4.38 -16.76
N CYS A 111 -13.20 5.27 -16.39
CA CYS A 111 -14.09 5.94 -17.34
C CYS A 111 -13.37 6.84 -18.36
N ILE A 112 -12.24 7.41 -17.99
CA ILE A 112 -11.50 8.37 -18.84
C ILE A 112 -10.21 7.79 -19.44
N THR A 113 -9.78 6.60 -19.01
CA THR A 113 -8.53 6.00 -19.47
C THR A 113 -8.73 5.30 -20.81
N ALA A 114 -8.07 5.80 -21.85
CA ALA A 114 -8.10 5.17 -23.16
C ALA A 114 -7.40 3.81 -23.16
N LYS A 115 -7.98 2.81 -23.84
CA LYS A 115 -7.42 1.45 -23.97
C LYS A 115 -5.97 1.46 -24.48
N GLY A 116 -5.63 2.37 -25.39
CA GLY A 116 -4.26 2.52 -25.89
C GLY A 116 -3.23 2.90 -24.81
N LEU A 117 -3.65 3.59 -23.74
CA LEU A 117 -2.82 3.87 -22.59
C LEU A 117 -2.66 2.62 -21.70
N MET A 118 -3.74 1.88 -21.45
CA MET A 118 -3.72 0.63 -20.70
C MET A 118 -2.81 -0.41 -21.37
N ASN A 119 -2.85 -0.51 -22.68
CA ASN A 119 -2.01 -1.43 -23.45
C ASN A 119 -0.50 -1.19 -23.28
N ARG A 120 -0.08 -0.06 -22.75
CA ARG A 120 1.33 0.24 -22.40
C ARG A 120 1.71 -0.21 -20.99
N ALA A 121 0.74 -0.46 -20.12
CA ALA A 121 1.00 -0.89 -18.75
C ALA A 121 1.49 -2.35 -18.72
N HIS A 122 2.63 -2.60 -18.05
CA HIS A 122 3.20 -3.95 -17.94
C HIS A 122 2.23 -4.94 -17.29
N ALA A 123 1.56 -4.53 -16.22
CA ALA A 123 0.59 -5.38 -15.52
C ALA A 123 -0.59 -5.78 -16.42
N TYR A 124 -1.09 -4.86 -17.25
CA TYR A 124 -2.17 -5.15 -18.20
C TYR A 124 -1.71 -6.15 -19.27
N LYS A 125 -0.51 -5.94 -19.83
CA LYS A 125 0.04 -6.89 -20.82
C LYS A 125 0.23 -8.29 -20.25
N ALA A 126 0.75 -8.38 -19.02
CA ALA A 126 0.93 -9.67 -18.35
C ALA A 126 -0.39 -10.39 -18.12
N ALA A 127 -1.44 -9.67 -17.69
CA ALA A 127 -2.76 -10.23 -17.50
C ALA A 127 -3.40 -10.71 -18.81
N VAL A 128 -3.27 -9.93 -19.88
CA VAL A 128 -3.74 -10.34 -21.23
C VAL A 128 -3.02 -11.59 -21.69
N GLN A 129 -1.70 -11.66 -21.53
CA GLN A 129 -0.94 -12.85 -21.93
C GLN A 129 -1.36 -14.08 -21.11
N GLU A 130 -1.55 -13.93 -19.81
CA GLU A 130 -2.01 -15.01 -18.92
C GLU A 130 -3.39 -15.53 -19.34
N ASN A 131 -4.33 -14.65 -19.73
CA ASN A 131 -5.65 -15.05 -20.23
C ASN A 131 -5.54 -15.82 -21.55
N ILE A 132 -4.71 -15.34 -22.48
CA ILE A 132 -4.46 -16.04 -23.74
C ILE A 132 -3.90 -17.44 -23.49
N ASP A 133 -2.93 -17.56 -22.60
CA ASP A 133 -2.29 -18.84 -22.25
C ASP A 133 -3.27 -19.82 -21.59
N LYS A 134 -4.31 -19.30 -20.91
CA LYS A 134 -5.40 -20.09 -20.32
C LYS A 134 -6.56 -20.39 -21.31
N GLY A 135 -6.54 -19.79 -22.49
CA GLY A 135 -7.64 -19.88 -23.45
C GLY A 135 -8.88 -19.08 -23.02
N GLU A 136 -8.69 -18.07 -22.19
CA GLU A 136 -9.71 -17.11 -21.76
C GLU A 136 -9.59 -15.84 -22.62
N ASP A 137 -10.69 -15.45 -23.32
CA ASP A 137 -10.75 -14.21 -24.12
C ASP A 137 -11.03 -12.96 -23.26
#